data_3c4a9926bd452b31b826ce208cdbaf9c
#
_entry.id   3c4a9926bd452b31b826ce208cdbaf9c
#
_cell.length_a   1.000
_cell.length_b   1.000
_cell.length_c   1.000
_cell.angle_alpha   90.00
_cell.angle_beta   90.00
_cell.angle_gamma   90.00
#
_symmetry.space_group_name_H-M   'P 1'
#
loop_
_entity.id
_entity.type
_entity.pdbx_description
1 polymer ?
#
loop_
_entity_poly.entity_id
_entity_poly.type
_entity_poly.pdbx_seq_one_letter_code
_entity_poly.pdbx_strand_id
1 'polypeptide(L)'
;MLSLSVNTDMRRIAAPTHSLPMRHLHTLQALTLVLLTGLAACGRDTAESKRHALIDSRDWYDPLSLDPAHATDVPSGRAVSYLFDGLTRFAPDARVEPGLASRWEVSADGLRYTFHLRSDVRFSDGTPFRARHVASSFRRVLNPATKAGSVWPLYPIKGARAFASGTSTSLGVETIDDSTVVITLEEPFTIFPKLLAMPVASMVPEVIGATFNEQPVGTGPWRLVEWKHDDYLKFARNAEYFGGAPSIDTLIARIIPEPSTAVAEFEAGTVDILYVPEDQTKSWQDTTTRSARLASAPALRLWYIGVNSTRGPLKDVRVRRAIAMALDVPTLLSQLLAGRGRVAAGVIPPSLEGADTTRKALAYDSSAARALLTQAGFPKGIDVELWCSQTAPFPRLAQSIQAYLAESNIRVKIVQRDAASMRAAARAGQTDLVLKDWYADYPDAENFLYPLLHSANRGAGGNVSFYSDATFDRLVDESHRESDAARRAELYRQADSLGYANMGLVPLFFYNELYAVQPWVEGFEVPVIFNGQRWLGVKLGRK
;
A
#
# COMPACT_ATOMS: atom_id res chain seq x y z
N MET A 1 -31.63 33.91 46.12
CA MET A 1 -31.98 35.34 46.35
C MET A 1 -31.49 36.13 45.17
N LEU A 2 -32.32 36.60 44.39
CA LEU A 2 -32.56 37.83 43.67
C LEU A 2 -33.27 37.51 42.34
N SER A 3 -34.57 37.77 42.42
CA SER A 3 -35.49 37.82 41.29
C SER A 3 -35.40 39.20 40.63
N LEU A 4 -35.51 39.27 39.32
CA LEU A 4 -35.93 40.48 38.63
C LEU A 4 -36.96 40.16 37.56
N SER A 5 -38.05 40.82 37.66
CA SER A 5 -39.37 40.70 37.01
C SER A 5 -39.38 41.31 35.61
N VAL A 6 -40.15 40.65 34.77
CA VAL A 6 -40.61 41.11 33.45
C VAL A 6 -41.56 42.25 33.56
N ASN A 7 -41.44 43.25 32.71
CA ASN A 7 -42.48 44.26 32.51
C ASN A 7 -42.89 44.28 31.02
N THR A 8 -44.17 43.96 30.80
CA THR A 8 -44.85 44.01 29.51
C THR A 8 -45.43 45.39 29.32
N ASP A 9 -45.19 46.02 28.20
CA ASP A 9 -45.93 47.19 27.78
C ASP A 9 -46.43 47.04 26.32
N MET A 10 -47.74 46.87 26.19
CA MET A 10 -48.47 46.80 24.94
C MET A 10 -48.88 48.22 24.55
N ARG A 11 -48.43 48.77 23.46
CA ARG A 11 -49.07 49.93 22.82
C ARG A 11 -49.59 49.54 21.43
N ARG A 12 -50.90 49.60 21.31
CA ARG A 12 -51.68 49.57 20.07
C ARG A 12 -51.38 50.84 19.27
N ILE A 13 -51.10 50.72 18.01
CA ILE A 13 -51.15 51.83 17.03
C ILE A 13 -52.09 51.41 15.92
N ALA A 14 -53.08 52.26 15.69
CA ALA A 14 -54.18 52.12 14.73
C ALA A 14 -53.69 52.38 13.29
N ALA A 15 -54.26 51.64 12.34
CA ALA A 15 -54.00 51.80 10.89
C ALA A 15 -54.90 52.88 10.28
N PRO A 16 -54.43 53.71 9.37
CA PRO A 16 -55.25 54.50 8.49
C PRO A 16 -55.65 53.78 7.22
N THR A 17 -56.91 53.74 6.90
CA THR A 17 -57.47 53.26 5.65
C THR A 17 -57.30 54.31 4.55
N HIS A 18 -56.58 54.03 3.53
CA HIS A 18 -56.59 54.77 2.27
C HIS A 18 -56.98 53.86 1.11
N SER A 19 -58.09 54.18 0.49
CA SER A 19 -58.58 53.57 -0.75
C SER A 19 -57.78 54.04 -1.98
N LEU A 20 -57.21 53.13 -2.73
CA LEU A 20 -56.54 53.40 -4.00
C LEU A 20 -57.49 53.16 -5.17
N PRO A 21 -57.45 53.97 -6.25
CA PRO A 21 -58.37 53.88 -7.37
C PRO A 21 -57.98 52.75 -8.38
N MET A 22 -59.03 52.14 -8.90
CA MET A 22 -59.09 50.93 -9.76
C MET A 22 -58.50 51.09 -11.19
N ARG A 23 -57.40 51.79 -11.40
CA ARG A 23 -56.78 51.97 -12.73
C ARG A 23 -55.45 51.27 -13.00
N HIS A 24 -54.91 50.54 -12.03
CA HIS A 24 -53.61 49.87 -12.17
C HIS A 24 -53.68 48.34 -12.17
N LEU A 25 -54.88 47.74 -12.25
CA LEU A 25 -55.00 46.26 -12.18
C LEU A 25 -54.57 45.55 -13.49
N HIS A 26 -54.58 46.22 -14.65
CA HIS A 26 -54.19 45.60 -15.90
C HIS A 26 -52.68 45.63 -16.18
N THR A 27 -51.93 46.52 -15.56
CA THR A 27 -50.48 46.59 -15.70
C THR A 27 -49.73 45.59 -14.82
N LEU A 28 -50.33 45.22 -13.68
CA LEU A 28 -49.74 44.19 -12.80
C LEU A 28 -49.91 42.78 -13.36
N GLN A 29 -51.03 42.49 -14.08
CA GLN A 29 -51.24 41.18 -14.70
C GLN A 29 -50.30 40.94 -15.89
N ALA A 30 -49.95 41.98 -16.64
CA ALA A 30 -49.00 41.89 -17.74
C ALA A 30 -47.56 41.68 -17.22
N LEU A 31 -47.14 42.27 -16.11
CA LEU A 31 -45.82 42.07 -15.54
C LEU A 31 -45.66 40.69 -14.86
N THR A 32 -46.74 40.15 -14.28
CA THR A 32 -46.68 38.81 -13.67
C THR A 32 -46.63 37.70 -14.71
N LEU A 33 -47.25 37.90 -15.91
CA LEU A 33 -47.21 36.94 -16.99
C LEU A 33 -45.83 36.94 -17.69
N VAL A 34 -45.14 38.07 -17.80
CA VAL A 34 -43.78 38.17 -18.34
C VAL A 34 -42.72 37.60 -17.35
N LEU A 35 -42.92 37.72 -16.03
CA LEU A 35 -42.07 37.08 -15.04
C LEU A 35 -42.26 35.56 -15.00
N LEU A 36 -43.45 35.03 -15.20
CA LEU A 36 -43.72 33.59 -15.24
C LEU A 36 -43.23 32.93 -16.55
N THR A 37 -43.19 33.65 -17.66
CA THR A 37 -42.57 33.12 -18.90
C THR A 37 -41.06 33.23 -18.91
N GLY A 38 -40.45 34.17 -18.17
CA GLY A 38 -39.01 34.27 -17.98
C GLY A 38 -38.43 33.18 -17.08
N LEU A 39 -39.20 32.63 -16.14
CA LEU A 39 -38.81 31.52 -15.27
C LEU A 39 -38.96 30.13 -15.94
N ALA A 40 -39.77 30.03 -17.00
CA ALA A 40 -39.89 28.78 -17.78
C ALA A 40 -38.85 28.65 -18.87
N ALA A 41 -38.09 29.71 -19.21
CA ALA A 41 -36.99 29.69 -20.19
C ALA A 41 -35.60 29.43 -19.59
N CYS A 42 -35.47 29.31 -18.26
CA CYS A 42 -34.37 28.58 -17.68
C CYS A 42 -34.64 27.09 -17.87
N GLY A 43 -34.63 26.68 -19.17
CA GLY A 43 -34.58 25.29 -19.57
C GLY A 43 -33.42 24.66 -18.80
N ARG A 44 -33.71 23.59 -18.11
CA ARG A 44 -32.77 22.61 -17.69
C ARG A 44 -31.92 22.12 -18.87
N ASP A 45 -30.99 22.91 -19.33
CA ASP A 45 -29.73 22.37 -19.81
C ASP A 45 -28.97 21.88 -18.57
N THR A 46 -29.42 20.77 -18.00
CA THR A 46 -28.50 19.87 -17.37
C THR A 46 -27.62 19.33 -18.51
N ALA A 47 -26.73 20.18 -19.03
CA ALA A 47 -25.54 19.69 -19.66
C ALA A 47 -24.89 18.82 -18.59
N GLU A 48 -25.13 17.51 -18.66
CA GLU A 48 -24.39 16.52 -17.87
C GLU A 48 -22.91 16.80 -18.14
N SER A 49 -22.31 17.57 -17.25
CA SER A 49 -20.91 17.97 -17.32
C SER A 49 -20.10 16.69 -17.29
N LYS A 50 -19.42 16.38 -18.40
CA LYS A 50 -18.41 15.32 -18.36
C LYS A 50 -17.47 15.60 -17.20
N ARG A 51 -17.35 14.66 -16.27
CA ARG A 51 -16.33 14.76 -15.23
C ARG A 51 -14.96 14.64 -15.87
N HIS A 52 -14.09 15.59 -15.60
CA HIS A 52 -12.73 15.62 -16.10
C HIS A 52 -11.70 15.24 -15.00
N ALA A 53 -12.15 15.16 -13.74
CA ALA A 53 -11.31 14.84 -12.61
C ALA A 53 -11.83 13.60 -11.88
N LEU A 54 -10.92 12.69 -11.56
CA LEU A 54 -11.16 11.57 -10.64
C LEU A 54 -10.59 11.93 -9.27
N ILE A 55 -11.37 11.68 -8.22
CA ILE A 55 -11.01 11.98 -6.83
C ILE A 55 -10.86 10.66 -6.08
N ASP A 56 -9.60 10.35 -5.75
CA ASP A 56 -9.17 9.12 -5.08
C ASP A 56 -8.86 9.41 -3.60
N SER A 57 -9.57 8.75 -2.67
CA SER A 57 -9.27 8.81 -1.23
C SER A 57 -8.82 7.45 -0.67
N ARG A 58 -8.14 6.63 -1.47
CA ARG A 58 -7.65 5.31 -1.07
C ARG A 58 -6.49 5.43 -0.10
N ASP A 59 -6.76 5.44 1.19
CA ASP A 59 -5.72 5.33 2.24
C ASP A 59 -4.51 6.28 1.99
N TRP A 60 -4.82 7.53 1.63
CA TRP A 60 -3.82 8.57 1.44
C TRP A 60 -3.53 9.28 2.76
N TYR A 61 -2.25 9.41 3.07
CA TYR A 61 -1.71 10.39 4.01
C TYR A 61 -0.61 11.17 3.31
N ASP A 62 -0.14 12.24 3.91
CA ASP A 62 0.82 13.12 3.25
C ASP A 62 2.12 12.36 2.93
N PRO A 63 2.52 12.26 1.64
CA PRO A 63 3.74 11.56 1.26
C PRO A 63 4.97 12.17 1.92
N LEU A 64 5.90 11.32 2.35
CA LEU A 64 7.17 11.80 2.89
C LEU A 64 8.03 12.47 1.81
N SER A 65 7.94 12.00 0.56
CA SER A 65 8.69 12.53 -0.55
C SER A 65 8.10 12.11 -1.90
N LEU A 66 8.22 12.98 -2.89
CA LEU A 66 7.97 12.68 -4.31
C LEU A 66 9.27 12.40 -5.08
N ASP A 67 10.43 12.52 -4.43
CA ASP A 67 11.70 12.08 -4.98
C ASP A 67 11.84 10.55 -4.83
N PRO A 68 12.02 9.79 -5.93
CA PRO A 68 12.15 8.33 -5.88
C PRO A 68 13.20 7.81 -4.90
N ALA A 69 14.31 8.53 -4.70
CA ALA A 69 15.37 8.15 -3.77
C ALA A 69 14.93 8.19 -2.30
N HIS A 70 13.90 8.97 -1.98
CA HIS A 70 13.42 9.20 -0.62
C HIS A 70 12.01 8.66 -0.36
N ALA A 71 11.35 8.10 -1.37
CA ALA A 71 10.01 7.51 -1.29
C ALA A 71 10.06 6.15 -0.54
N THR A 72 9.82 6.17 0.78
CA THR A 72 9.94 4.98 1.66
C THR A 72 8.62 4.55 2.30
N ASP A 73 7.53 5.23 2.00
CA ASP A 73 6.18 4.93 2.45
C ASP A 73 5.25 4.67 1.26
N VAL A 74 4.09 4.08 1.52
CA VAL A 74 3.13 3.68 0.49
C VAL A 74 2.60 4.87 -0.32
N PRO A 75 2.14 6.01 0.27
CA PRO A 75 1.72 7.17 -0.51
C PRO A 75 2.82 7.77 -1.38
N SER A 76 4.04 7.90 -0.86
CA SER A 76 5.21 8.34 -1.65
C SER A 76 5.45 7.42 -2.83
N GLY A 77 5.52 6.11 -2.60
CA GLY A 77 5.74 5.12 -3.65
C GLY A 77 4.62 5.09 -4.70
N ARG A 78 3.37 5.30 -4.26
CA ARG A 78 2.21 5.41 -5.14
C ARG A 78 2.29 6.65 -6.02
N ALA A 79 2.57 7.82 -5.44
CA ALA A 79 2.74 9.08 -6.17
C ALA A 79 3.93 9.00 -7.15
N VAL A 80 5.06 8.44 -6.72
CA VAL A 80 6.23 8.20 -7.59
C VAL A 80 5.85 7.33 -8.79
N SER A 81 5.02 6.30 -8.61
CA SER A 81 4.58 5.44 -9.73
C SER A 81 3.69 6.18 -10.75
N TYR A 82 3.09 7.30 -10.37
CA TYR A 82 2.34 8.17 -11.30
C TYR A 82 3.26 9.10 -12.08
N LEU A 83 4.30 9.59 -11.42
CA LEU A 83 5.18 10.63 -11.95
C LEU A 83 6.37 10.07 -12.73
N PHE A 84 6.80 8.85 -12.44
CA PHE A 84 8.03 8.26 -12.96
C PHE A 84 7.81 6.85 -13.50
N ASP A 85 8.79 6.36 -14.26
CA ASP A 85 8.91 4.97 -14.68
C ASP A 85 10.29 4.41 -14.34
N GLY A 86 10.31 3.10 -14.05
CA GLY A 86 11.50 2.27 -14.04
C GLY A 86 11.79 1.65 -15.41
N LEU A 87 12.84 0.84 -15.51
CA LEU A 87 13.10 0.02 -16.70
C LEU A 87 11.96 -0.98 -16.92
N THR A 88 11.39 -1.49 -15.86
CA THR A 88 10.20 -2.33 -15.78
C THR A 88 9.13 -1.65 -14.94
N ARG A 89 7.90 -2.16 -14.96
CA ARG A 89 6.79 -1.69 -14.12
C ARG A 89 5.89 -2.84 -13.69
N PHE A 90 5.04 -2.62 -12.70
CA PHE A 90 3.98 -3.56 -12.33
C PHE A 90 2.67 -3.21 -13.03
N ALA A 91 1.98 -4.24 -13.52
CA ALA A 91 0.57 -4.19 -13.90
C ALA A 91 -0.33 -4.25 -12.65
N PRO A 92 -1.64 -3.94 -12.74
CA PRO A 92 -2.57 -4.07 -11.61
C PRO A 92 -2.61 -5.46 -10.99
N ASP A 93 -2.42 -6.51 -11.78
CA ASP A 93 -2.34 -7.92 -11.34
C ASP A 93 -0.94 -8.32 -10.84
N ALA A 94 -0.07 -7.35 -10.64
CA ALA A 94 1.30 -7.50 -10.14
C ALA A 94 2.30 -8.21 -11.10
N ARG A 95 1.93 -8.48 -12.36
CA ARG A 95 2.91 -8.93 -13.36
C ARG A 95 3.93 -7.84 -13.67
N VAL A 96 5.18 -8.26 -13.92
CA VAL A 96 6.21 -7.36 -14.44
C VAL A 96 6.01 -7.15 -15.93
N GLU A 97 5.96 -5.89 -16.35
CA GLU A 97 5.81 -5.46 -17.73
C GLU A 97 6.98 -4.57 -18.17
N PRO A 98 7.23 -4.46 -19.48
CA PRO A 98 8.10 -3.45 -20.03
C PRO A 98 7.71 -2.03 -19.59
N GLY A 99 8.66 -1.30 -19.01
CA GLY A 99 8.56 0.11 -18.67
C GLY A 99 9.28 0.97 -19.70
N LEU A 100 10.33 1.68 -19.27
CA LEU A 100 11.23 2.43 -20.16
C LEU A 100 12.06 1.53 -21.07
N ALA A 101 12.35 0.30 -20.63
CA ALA A 101 12.83 -0.74 -21.52
C ALA A 101 11.64 -1.36 -22.27
N SER A 102 11.74 -1.48 -23.59
CA SER A 102 10.75 -2.19 -24.42
C SER A 102 10.88 -3.71 -24.30
N ARG A 103 12.08 -4.20 -24.04
CA ARG A 103 12.45 -5.60 -23.81
C ARG A 103 13.79 -5.70 -23.09
N TRP A 104 14.08 -6.87 -22.57
CA TRP A 104 15.42 -7.20 -22.05
C TRP A 104 15.79 -8.65 -22.35
N GLU A 105 17.07 -8.93 -22.32
CA GLU A 105 17.67 -10.24 -22.53
C GLU A 105 18.56 -10.56 -21.32
N VAL A 106 18.64 -11.84 -20.96
CA VAL A 106 19.46 -12.31 -19.85
C VAL A 106 20.50 -13.30 -20.41
N SER A 107 21.75 -13.13 -20.04
CA SER A 107 22.82 -14.08 -20.43
C SER A 107 22.58 -15.47 -19.82
N ALA A 108 23.17 -16.50 -20.42
CA ALA A 108 22.98 -17.88 -20.00
C ALA A 108 23.45 -18.15 -18.55
N ASP A 109 24.40 -17.36 -18.05
CA ASP A 109 24.89 -17.43 -16.67
C ASP A 109 24.03 -16.61 -15.67
N GLY A 110 22.98 -15.92 -16.16
CA GLY A 110 22.09 -15.10 -15.35
C GLY A 110 22.71 -13.82 -14.81
N LEU A 111 23.94 -13.47 -15.22
CA LEU A 111 24.68 -12.34 -14.65
C LEU A 111 24.49 -11.02 -15.40
N ARG A 112 24.16 -11.07 -16.70
CA ARG A 112 24.07 -9.87 -17.53
C ARG A 112 22.65 -9.69 -18.06
N TYR A 113 22.10 -8.51 -17.82
CA TYR A 113 20.80 -8.06 -18.32
C TYR A 113 21.03 -6.96 -19.35
N THR A 114 20.66 -7.19 -20.61
CA THR A 114 20.71 -6.20 -21.68
C THR A 114 19.33 -5.61 -21.87
N PHE A 115 19.15 -4.34 -21.53
CA PHE A 115 17.89 -3.62 -21.67
C PHE A 115 17.90 -2.77 -22.95
N HIS A 116 16.86 -2.93 -23.78
CA HIS A 116 16.62 -2.13 -24.97
C HIS A 116 15.56 -1.06 -24.64
N LEU A 117 15.99 0.19 -24.61
CA LEU A 117 15.17 1.31 -24.18
C LEU A 117 14.26 1.80 -25.32
N ARG A 118 13.13 2.39 -24.96
CA ARG A 118 12.27 3.10 -25.91
C ARG A 118 12.96 4.38 -26.36
N SER A 119 12.83 4.73 -27.63
CA SER A 119 13.47 5.91 -28.24
C SER A 119 12.58 7.17 -28.19
N ASP A 120 11.27 6.99 -27.97
CA ASP A 120 10.22 8.01 -28.04
C ASP A 120 9.87 8.62 -26.66
N VAL A 121 10.54 8.21 -25.60
CA VAL A 121 10.24 8.68 -24.24
C VAL A 121 10.88 10.04 -23.97
N ARG A 122 10.09 10.92 -23.33
CA ARG A 122 10.51 12.21 -22.82
C ARG A 122 10.17 12.36 -21.34
N PHE A 123 10.99 13.11 -20.65
CA PHE A 123 10.63 13.64 -19.32
C PHE A 123 9.52 14.70 -19.45
N SER A 124 8.87 15.03 -18.35
CA SER A 124 7.77 15.99 -18.30
C SER A 124 8.18 17.43 -18.67
N ASP A 125 9.47 17.74 -18.65
CA ASP A 125 10.05 19.00 -19.13
C ASP A 125 10.37 19.00 -20.65
N GLY A 126 10.10 17.90 -21.36
CA GLY A 126 10.34 17.70 -22.78
C GLY A 126 11.71 17.14 -23.12
N THR A 127 12.64 16.99 -22.16
CA THR A 127 13.97 16.42 -22.43
C THR A 127 13.88 14.95 -22.80
N PRO A 128 14.63 14.45 -23.83
CA PRO A 128 14.60 13.05 -24.23
C PRO A 128 15.21 12.14 -23.16
N PHE A 129 14.54 11.03 -22.83
CA PHE A 129 15.13 9.95 -22.06
C PHE A 129 16.16 9.18 -22.89
N ARG A 130 17.31 8.82 -22.30
CA ARG A 130 18.42 8.08 -22.93
C ARG A 130 19.07 7.14 -21.91
N ALA A 131 19.85 6.19 -22.39
CA ALA A 131 20.55 5.18 -21.59
C ALA A 131 21.42 5.78 -20.47
N ARG A 132 22.04 6.94 -20.68
CA ARG A 132 22.83 7.62 -19.64
C ARG A 132 22.01 7.95 -18.36
N HIS A 133 20.68 8.18 -18.50
CA HIS A 133 19.82 8.46 -17.34
C HIS A 133 19.65 7.23 -16.45
N VAL A 134 19.79 6.00 -16.98
CA VAL A 134 19.78 4.79 -16.16
C VAL A 134 21.00 4.76 -15.24
N ALA A 135 22.18 4.96 -15.82
CA ALA A 135 23.43 4.96 -15.06
C ALA A 135 23.47 6.10 -14.03
N SER A 136 23.02 7.31 -14.40
CA SER A 136 22.99 8.46 -13.50
C SER A 136 21.99 8.28 -12.36
N SER A 137 20.78 7.76 -12.64
CA SER A 137 19.76 7.51 -11.62
C SER A 137 20.22 6.49 -10.58
N PHE A 138 20.79 5.36 -11.01
CA PHE A 138 21.28 4.34 -10.07
C PHE A 138 22.49 4.82 -9.28
N ARG A 139 23.43 5.54 -9.90
CA ARG A 139 24.54 6.17 -9.18
C ARG A 139 24.05 7.17 -8.16
N ARG A 140 23.03 7.96 -8.50
CA ARG A 140 22.42 8.93 -7.57
C ARG A 140 21.84 8.21 -6.35
N VAL A 141 21.01 7.19 -6.54
CA VAL A 141 20.39 6.43 -5.44
C VAL A 141 21.46 5.80 -4.54
N LEU A 142 22.48 5.20 -5.14
CA LEU A 142 23.58 4.52 -4.41
C LEU A 142 24.58 5.49 -3.80
N ASN A 143 24.61 6.76 -4.19
CA ASN A 143 25.56 7.74 -3.65
C ASN A 143 25.23 8.02 -2.18
N PRO A 144 26.17 7.83 -1.22
CA PRO A 144 25.97 8.14 0.19
C PRO A 144 25.49 9.57 0.46
N ALA A 145 25.92 10.53 -0.38
CA ALA A 145 25.53 11.94 -0.25
C ALA A 145 24.03 12.16 -0.53
N THR A 146 23.38 11.29 -1.30
CA THR A 146 21.94 11.34 -1.57
C THR A 146 21.12 10.96 -0.32
N LYS A 147 21.69 10.15 0.58
CA LYS A 147 20.99 9.63 1.77
C LYS A 147 19.67 8.96 1.41
N ALA A 148 19.65 8.21 0.31
CA ALA A 148 18.45 7.51 -0.15
C ALA A 148 17.91 6.59 0.94
N GLY A 149 16.58 6.56 1.09
CA GLY A 149 15.92 5.85 2.19
C GLY A 149 15.94 4.33 2.03
N SER A 150 16.04 3.82 0.79
CA SER A 150 16.03 2.40 0.49
C SER A 150 16.89 2.10 -0.73
N VAL A 151 18.13 1.66 -0.54
CA VAL A 151 19.09 1.40 -1.63
C VAL A 151 19.20 -0.09 -1.98
N TRP A 152 18.72 -0.97 -1.12
CA TRP A 152 18.87 -2.42 -1.23
C TRP A 152 18.34 -3.02 -2.56
N PRO A 153 17.31 -2.47 -3.25
CA PRO A 153 16.86 -3.03 -4.52
C PRO A 153 17.91 -2.99 -5.63
N LEU A 154 18.91 -2.11 -5.50
CA LEU A 154 20.02 -2.01 -6.45
C LEU A 154 21.27 -2.80 -6.02
N TYR A 155 21.28 -3.42 -4.84
CA TYR A 155 22.42 -4.19 -4.35
C TYR A 155 22.79 -5.44 -5.18
N PRO A 156 21.89 -6.08 -5.93
CA PRO A 156 22.30 -7.13 -6.85
C PRO A 156 23.26 -6.66 -7.95
N ILE A 157 23.28 -5.38 -8.30
CA ILE A 157 24.17 -4.81 -9.31
C ILE A 157 25.61 -4.90 -8.83
N LYS A 158 26.51 -5.41 -9.69
CA LYS A 158 27.94 -5.56 -9.41
C LYS A 158 28.56 -4.25 -8.94
N GLY A 159 29.25 -4.29 -7.80
CA GLY A 159 29.88 -3.14 -7.17
C GLY A 159 28.93 -2.21 -6.40
N ALA A 160 27.61 -2.44 -6.41
CA ALA A 160 26.64 -1.53 -5.79
C ALA A 160 26.84 -1.33 -4.29
N ARG A 161 27.16 -2.39 -3.54
CA ARG A 161 27.42 -2.28 -2.08
C ARG A 161 28.68 -1.47 -1.78
N ALA A 162 29.75 -1.66 -2.55
CA ALA A 162 30.98 -0.91 -2.42
C ALA A 162 30.78 0.57 -2.82
N PHE A 163 29.97 0.81 -3.86
CA PHE A 163 29.59 2.17 -4.25
C PHE A 163 28.77 2.86 -3.15
N ALA A 164 27.75 2.20 -2.61
CA ALA A 164 26.90 2.73 -1.56
C ALA A 164 27.63 2.99 -0.23
N SER A 165 28.71 2.24 0.05
CA SER A 165 29.58 2.51 1.20
C SER A 165 30.67 3.57 0.93
N GLY A 166 30.76 4.09 -0.29
CA GLY A 166 31.79 5.06 -0.70
C GLY A 166 33.18 4.48 -0.88
N THR A 167 33.31 3.14 -0.89
CA THR A 167 34.62 2.46 -1.03
C THR A 167 35.01 2.20 -2.48
N SER A 168 34.08 2.37 -3.44
CA SER A 168 34.31 2.25 -4.89
C SER A 168 33.46 3.23 -5.66
N THR A 169 33.92 3.61 -6.86
CA THR A 169 33.15 4.37 -7.86
C THR A 169 32.67 3.49 -9.01
N SER A 170 33.06 2.21 -9.03
CA SER A 170 32.67 1.24 -10.06
C SER A 170 31.27 0.73 -9.79
N LEU A 171 30.44 0.66 -10.83
CA LEU A 171 29.10 0.12 -10.80
C LEU A 171 28.86 -0.67 -12.09
N GLY A 172 28.32 -1.87 -12.00
CA GLY A 172 28.01 -2.77 -13.11
C GLY A 172 26.87 -2.29 -14.00
N VAL A 173 26.88 -1.02 -14.41
CA VAL A 173 25.92 -0.40 -15.35
C VAL A 173 26.71 0.24 -16.47
N GLU A 174 26.57 -0.32 -17.66
CA GLU A 174 27.29 0.09 -18.87
C GLU A 174 26.29 0.62 -19.91
N THR A 175 26.53 1.81 -20.41
CA THR A 175 25.79 2.43 -21.51
C THR A 175 26.48 2.09 -22.82
N ILE A 176 25.85 1.25 -23.64
CA ILE A 176 26.43 0.80 -24.93
C ILE A 176 26.20 1.88 -26.00
N ASP A 177 24.97 2.40 -26.05
CA ASP A 177 24.54 3.50 -26.92
C ASP A 177 23.39 4.26 -26.24
N ASP A 178 22.73 5.19 -26.94
CA ASP A 178 21.63 6.01 -26.41
C ASP A 178 20.39 5.18 -26.01
N SER A 179 20.26 3.93 -26.48
CA SER A 179 19.08 3.08 -26.33
C SER A 179 19.37 1.72 -25.71
N THR A 180 20.63 1.42 -25.37
CA THR A 180 21.04 0.10 -24.87
C THR A 180 21.84 0.24 -23.59
N VAL A 181 21.40 -0.45 -22.54
CA VAL A 181 22.08 -0.52 -21.24
C VAL A 181 22.33 -1.99 -20.88
N VAL A 182 23.55 -2.29 -20.45
CA VAL A 182 23.89 -3.58 -19.87
C VAL A 182 24.08 -3.41 -18.36
N ILE A 183 23.36 -4.23 -17.59
CA ILE A 183 23.50 -4.29 -16.12
C ILE A 183 24.10 -5.65 -15.78
N THR A 184 25.24 -5.63 -15.10
CA THR A 184 25.91 -6.84 -14.60
C THR A 184 25.63 -7.01 -13.12
N LEU A 185 25.24 -8.21 -12.70
CA LEU A 185 24.96 -8.55 -11.31
C LEU A 185 26.18 -9.19 -10.63
N GLU A 186 26.22 -9.17 -9.29
CA GLU A 186 27.24 -9.91 -8.49
C GLU A 186 27.06 -11.43 -8.60
N GLU A 187 25.80 -11.87 -8.56
CA GLU A 187 25.39 -13.26 -8.70
C GLU A 187 24.05 -13.33 -9.45
N PRO A 188 23.68 -14.49 -10.03
CA PRO A 188 22.40 -14.62 -10.70
C PRO A 188 21.25 -14.30 -9.73
N PHE A 189 20.32 -13.44 -10.18
CA PHE A 189 19.18 -12.99 -9.37
C PHE A 189 17.95 -12.84 -10.25
N THR A 190 17.15 -13.88 -10.34
CA THR A 190 16.06 -14.01 -11.32
C THR A 190 14.92 -13.02 -11.13
N ILE A 191 14.75 -12.52 -9.91
CA ILE A 191 13.71 -11.53 -9.58
C ILE A 191 14.18 -10.08 -9.82
N PHE A 192 15.40 -9.86 -10.31
CA PHE A 192 15.97 -8.54 -10.55
C PHE A 192 15.05 -7.60 -11.35
N PRO A 193 14.34 -8.04 -12.42
CA PRO A 193 13.37 -7.18 -13.10
C PRO A 193 12.22 -6.69 -12.21
N LYS A 194 11.84 -7.42 -11.14
CA LYS A 194 10.83 -6.95 -10.16
C LYS A 194 11.37 -5.81 -9.32
N LEU A 195 12.65 -5.84 -8.96
CA LEU A 195 13.29 -4.76 -8.20
C LEU A 195 13.39 -3.46 -9.02
N LEU A 196 13.55 -3.58 -10.35
CA LEU A 196 13.62 -2.44 -11.27
C LEU A 196 12.24 -1.77 -11.51
N ALA A 197 11.16 -2.38 -11.04
CA ALA A 197 9.80 -1.80 -11.04
C ALA A 197 9.48 -1.06 -9.74
N MET A 198 10.36 -1.12 -8.73
CA MET A 198 10.17 -0.43 -7.46
C MET A 198 10.40 1.09 -7.61
N PRO A 199 9.71 1.92 -6.80
CA PRO A 199 9.81 3.38 -6.88
C PRO A 199 11.25 3.92 -6.86
N VAL A 200 12.12 3.36 -6.01
CA VAL A 200 13.53 3.77 -5.90
C VAL A 200 14.36 3.55 -7.17
N ALA A 201 13.94 2.60 -8.02
CA ALA A 201 14.59 2.31 -9.30
C ALA A 201 14.02 3.14 -10.47
N SER A 202 13.23 4.18 -10.19
CA SER A 202 12.71 5.09 -11.20
C SER A 202 13.78 5.98 -11.79
N MET A 203 13.61 6.34 -13.06
CA MET A 203 14.56 7.20 -13.79
C MET A 203 14.26 8.68 -13.56
N VAL A 204 15.29 9.45 -13.29
CA VAL A 204 15.25 10.90 -13.08
C VAL A 204 16.20 11.62 -14.04
N PRO A 205 16.03 12.93 -14.31
CA PRO A 205 17.01 13.73 -15.04
C PRO A 205 18.41 13.67 -14.40
N GLU A 206 19.46 13.80 -15.19
CA GLU A 206 20.86 13.80 -14.69
C GLU A 206 21.13 14.94 -13.71
N VAL A 207 20.49 16.09 -13.94
CA VAL A 207 20.59 17.27 -13.08
C VAL A 207 19.19 17.55 -12.50
N ILE A 208 19.11 17.53 -11.19
CA ILE A 208 17.88 17.84 -10.46
C ILE A 208 18.11 19.09 -9.61
N GLY A 209 17.10 19.97 -9.61
CA GLY A 209 17.11 21.19 -8.80
C GLY A 209 16.78 20.94 -7.32
N ALA A 210 16.98 21.95 -6.49
CA ALA A 210 16.65 21.89 -5.07
C ALA A 210 15.14 21.70 -4.80
N THR A 211 14.28 22.11 -5.75
CA THR A 211 12.81 21.98 -5.67
C THR A 211 12.28 20.69 -6.30
N PHE A 212 13.15 19.72 -6.58
CA PHE A 212 12.75 18.49 -7.29
C PHE A 212 11.65 17.70 -6.55
N ASN A 213 11.64 17.76 -5.23
CA ASN A 213 10.60 17.10 -4.43
C ASN A 213 9.21 17.74 -4.64
N GLU A 214 9.13 19.06 -4.78
CA GLU A 214 7.89 19.82 -4.98
C GLU A 214 7.51 19.97 -6.46
N GLN A 215 8.50 19.85 -7.35
CA GLN A 215 8.36 19.99 -8.80
C GLN A 215 9.07 18.83 -9.51
N PRO A 216 8.58 17.60 -9.33
CA PRO A 216 9.20 16.41 -9.89
C PRO A 216 9.12 16.41 -11.42
N VAL A 217 10.24 16.07 -12.05
CA VAL A 217 10.37 15.87 -13.50
C VAL A 217 10.58 14.38 -13.75
N GLY A 218 9.57 13.71 -14.30
CA GLY A 218 9.59 12.28 -14.57
C GLY A 218 9.03 11.92 -15.93
N THR A 219 8.97 10.63 -16.23
CA THR A 219 8.51 10.06 -17.50
C THR A 219 7.09 9.51 -17.44
N GLY A 220 6.44 9.58 -16.27
CA GLY A 220 5.20 8.89 -15.95
C GLY A 220 3.96 9.40 -16.68
N PRO A 221 2.81 8.69 -16.52
CA PRO A 221 1.54 9.06 -17.14
C PRO A 221 0.92 10.33 -16.56
N TRP A 222 1.42 10.81 -15.45
CA TRP A 222 0.91 11.99 -14.77
C TRP A 222 2.02 13.00 -14.50
N ARG A 223 1.63 14.29 -14.42
CA ARG A 223 2.49 15.41 -14.02
C ARG A 223 1.91 16.04 -12.78
N LEU A 224 2.73 16.33 -11.77
CA LEU A 224 2.26 17.06 -10.59
C LEU A 224 1.88 18.49 -10.98
N VAL A 225 0.70 18.91 -10.55
CA VAL A 225 0.20 20.29 -10.72
C VAL A 225 0.31 21.04 -9.41
N GLU A 226 -0.06 20.37 -8.31
CA GLU A 226 -0.09 20.97 -6.99
C GLU A 226 0.03 19.87 -5.92
N TRP A 227 0.80 20.15 -4.90
CA TRP A 227 0.84 19.38 -3.67
C TRP A 227 0.48 20.31 -2.52
N LYS A 228 -0.72 20.17 -2.02
CA LYS A 228 -1.19 20.85 -0.82
C LYS A 228 -1.08 19.89 0.35
N HIS A 229 -0.06 20.10 1.17
CA HIS A 229 0.23 19.21 2.31
C HIS A 229 -1.00 19.02 3.20
N ASP A 230 -1.20 17.80 3.67
CA ASP A 230 -2.31 17.36 4.53
C ASP A 230 -3.72 17.53 3.91
N ASP A 231 -3.83 17.83 2.61
CA ASP A 231 -5.11 18.00 1.92
C ASP A 231 -5.19 17.16 0.63
N TYR A 232 -4.33 17.41 -0.37
CA TYR A 232 -4.35 16.65 -1.62
C TYR A 232 -3.07 16.78 -2.45
N LEU A 233 -2.89 15.82 -3.36
CA LEU A 233 -2.03 15.94 -4.53
C LEU A 233 -2.90 15.99 -5.78
N LYS A 234 -2.63 16.95 -6.66
CA LYS A 234 -3.33 17.12 -7.93
C LYS A 234 -2.37 16.83 -9.09
N PHE A 235 -2.81 15.96 -9.98
CA PHE A 235 -2.05 15.56 -11.14
C PHE A 235 -2.81 15.86 -12.42
N ALA A 236 -2.11 16.33 -13.45
CA ALA A 236 -2.61 16.42 -14.82
C ALA A 236 -2.07 15.24 -15.65
N ARG A 237 -2.87 14.74 -16.58
CA ARG A 237 -2.43 13.66 -17.48
C ARG A 237 -1.24 14.09 -18.33
N ASN A 238 -0.34 13.16 -18.59
CA ASN A 238 0.68 13.30 -19.63
C ASN A 238 0.11 12.80 -20.96
N ALA A 239 -0.26 13.75 -21.83
CA ALA A 239 -0.86 13.41 -23.13
C ALA A 239 0.10 12.66 -24.07
N GLU A 240 1.41 12.82 -23.85
CA GLU A 240 2.47 12.19 -24.67
C GLU A 240 3.07 10.93 -23.98
N TYR A 241 2.35 10.36 -23.00
CA TYR A 241 2.85 9.19 -22.31
C TYR A 241 3.02 8.00 -23.27
N PHE A 242 4.21 7.43 -23.32
CA PHE A 242 4.58 6.33 -24.23
C PHE A 242 3.70 5.07 -24.08
N GLY A 243 3.13 4.85 -22.89
CA GLY A 243 2.22 3.73 -22.59
C GLY A 243 0.75 4.02 -22.91
N GLY A 244 0.45 5.13 -23.60
CA GLY A 244 -0.90 5.64 -23.85
C GLY A 244 -1.34 6.64 -22.79
N ALA A 245 -1.88 7.77 -23.22
CA ALA A 245 -2.35 8.83 -22.32
C ALA A 245 -3.52 8.34 -21.46
N PRO A 246 -3.56 8.69 -20.15
CA PRO A 246 -4.75 8.48 -19.33
C PRO A 246 -6.01 9.09 -19.97
N SER A 247 -7.15 8.41 -19.84
CA SER A 247 -8.44 8.93 -20.36
C SER A 247 -9.04 10.04 -19.48
N ILE A 248 -8.54 10.17 -18.26
CA ILE A 248 -8.93 11.16 -17.26
C ILE A 248 -7.98 12.36 -17.39
N ASP A 249 -8.50 13.59 -17.37
CA ASP A 249 -7.67 14.79 -17.50
C ASP A 249 -6.92 15.13 -16.22
N THR A 250 -7.58 14.93 -15.07
CA THR A 250 -7.07 15.28 -13.75
C THR A 250 -7.29 14.14 -12.75
N LEU A 251 -6.28 13.82 -11.97
CA LEU A 251 -6.36 12.92 -10.83
C LEU A 251 -6.10 13.74 -9.56
N ILE A 252 -6.96 13.60 -8.56
CA ILE A 252 -6.81 14.24 -7.25
C ILE A 252 -6.73 13.13 -6.20
N ALA A 253 -5.58 12.99 -5.58
CA ALA A 253 -5.37 12.12 -4.44
C ALA A 253 -5.69 12.91 -3.16
N ARG A 254 -6.87 12.64 -2.56
CA ARG A 254 -7.34 13.34 -1.35
C ARG A 254 -6.78 12.69 -0.10
N ILE A 255 -6.28 13.52 0.79
CA ILE A 255 -5.84 13.13 2.13
C ILE A 255 -6.99 13.42 3.09
N ILE A 256 -7.66 12.39 3.57
CA ILE A 256 -8.79 12.51 4.50
C ILE A 256 -8.48 11.61 5.70
N PRO A 257 -7.85 12.16 6.76
CA PRO A 257 -7.37 11.36 7.89
C PRO A 257 -8.49 10.67 8.69
N GLU A 258 -9.69 11.28 8.71
CA GLU A 258 -10.82 10.74 9.46
C GLU A 258 -11.69 9.84 8.56
N PRO A 259 -11.76 8.52 8.81
CA PRO A 259 -12.49 7.60 7.95
C PRO A 259 -13.98 7.93 7.78
N SER A 260 -14.64 8.43 8.82
CA SER A 260 -16.05 8.82 8.76
C SER A 260 -16.28 10.02 7.82
N THR A 261 -15.33 10.94 7.74
CA THR A 261 -15.38 12.06 6.80
C THR A 261 -15.19 11.57 5.36
N ALA A 262 -14.26 10.64 5.12
CA ALA A 262 -14.06 10.05 3.80
C ALA A 262 -15.33 9.32 3.31
N VAL A 263 -16.01 8.60 4.20
CA VAL A 263 -17.30 7.94 3.89
C VAL A 263 -18.38 8.97 3.55
N ALA A 264 -18.52 10.03 4.35
CA ALA A 264 -19.51 11.08 4.11
C ALA A 264 -19.26 11.81 2.78
N GLU A 265 -18.01 12.13 2.44
CA GLU A 265 -17.63 12.71 1.15
C GLU A 265 -17.93 11.78 -0.02
N PHE A 266 -17.69 10.47 0.14
CA PHE A 266 -18.03 9.47 -0.88
C PHE A 266 -19.57 9.39 -1.07
N GLU A 267 -20.34 9.35 -0.01
CA GLU A 267 -21.81 9.32 -0.07
C GLU A 267 -22.40 10.61 -0.67
N ALA A 268 -21.75 11.75 -0.46
CA ALA A 268 -22.08 13.01 -1.12
C ALA A 268 -21.66 13.05 -2.60
N GLY A 269 -20.89 12.07 -3.08
CA GLY A 269 -20.39 12.00 -4.45
C GLY A 269 -19.29 13.01 -4.76
N THR A 270 -18.56 13.49 -3.76
CA THR A 270 -17.39 14.36 -3.89
C THR A 270 -16.09 13.56 -3.96
N VAL A 271 -16.10 12.30 -3.53
CA VAL A 271 -15.02 11.31 -3.69
C VAL A 271 -15.51 10.20 -4.61
N ASP A 272 -14.66 9.75 -5.53
CA ASP A 272 -15.01 8.74 -6.54
C ASP A 272 -14.60 7.32 -6.13
N ILE A 273 -13.51 7.18 -5.38
CA ILE A 273 -13.02 5.91 -4.85
C ILE A 273 -12.69 6.08 -3.38
N LEU A 274 -13.27 5.20 -2.56
CA LEU A 274 -13.12 5.16 -1.12
C LEU A 274 -12.52 3.83 -0.69
N TYR A 275 -11.49 3.86 0.16
CA TYR A 275 -11.11 2.69 0.96
C TYR A 275 -12.18 2.49 2.05
N VAL A 276 -12.84 1.33 2.02
CA VAL A 276 -13.90 1.03 3.01
C VAL A 276 -13.24 0.74 4.36
N PRO A 277 -13.57 1.50 5.43
CA PRO A 277 -13.03 1.25 6.76
C PRO A 277 -13.38 -0.17 7.26
N GLU A 278 -12.48 -0.79 8.01
CA GLU A 278 -12.63 -2.17 8.48
C GLU A 278 -13.88 -2.36 9.34
N ASP A 279 -14.15 -1.43 10.23
CA ASP A 279 -15.30 -1.43 11.15
C ASP A 279 -16.64 -1.22 10.43
N GLN A 280 -16.62 -0.67 9.22
CA GLN A 280 -17.80 -0.43 8.39
C GLN A 280 -18.01 -1.51 7.31
N THR A 281 -17.08 -2.44 7.16
CA THR A 281 -17.13 -3.46 6.09
C THR A 281 -18.49 -4.15 5.99
N LYS A 282 -19.04 -4.59 7.12
CA LYS A 282 -20.34 -5.30 7.15
C LYS A 282 -21.48 -4.42 6.64
N SER A 283 -21.55 -3.15 7.05
CA SER A 283 -22.59 -2.23 6.60
C SER A 283 -22.52 -1.92 5.10
N TRP A 284 -21.31 -1.97 4.54
CA TRP A 284 -21.11 -1.82 3.09
C TRP A 284 -21.47 -3.07 2.29
N GLN A 285 -21.21 -4.25 2.83
CA GLN A 285 -21.54 -5.53 2.19
C GLN A 285 -23.06 -5.83 2.24
N ASP A 286 -23.74 -5.47 3.33
CA ASP A 286 -25.16 -5.78 3.55
C ASP A 286 -26.11 -4.81 2.84
N THR A 287 -25.61 -3.80 2.12
CA THR A 287 -26.45 -2.71 1.63
C THR A 287 -26.94 -2.93 0.20
N THR A 288 -28.23 -3.16 0.04
CA THR A 288 -28.93 -3.16 -1.26
C THR A 288 -29.29 -1.76 -1.74
N THR A 289 -29.09 -0.72 -0.93
CA THR A 289 -29.53 0.66 -1.18
C THR A 289 -28.45 1.58 -1.75
N ARG A 290 -27.18 1.16 -1.76
CA ARG A 290 -26.08 1.96 -2.31
C ARG A 290 -25.89 1.68 -3.80
N SER A 291 -25.80 2.70 -4.61
CA SER A 291 -25.47 2.61 -6.04
C SER A 291 -23.99 2.30 -6.29
N ALA A 292 -23.15 2.47 -5.29
CA ALA A 292 -21.71 2.23 -5.38
C ALA A 292 -21.39 0.74 -5.59
N ARG A 293 -20.43 0.46 -6.47
CA ARG A 293 -19.87 -0.87 -6.67
C ARG A 293 -18.80 -1.15 -5.62
N LEU A 294 -18.83 -2.32 -4.98
CA LEU A 294 -17.71 -2.81 -4.18
C LEU A 294 -16.70 -3.54 -5.07
N ALA A 295 -15.45 -3.16 -4.93
CA ALA A 295 -14.32 -3.80 -5.59
C ALA A 295 -13.35 -4.34 -4.52
N SER A 296 -12.97 -5.61 -4.63
CA SER A 296 -12.07 -6.27 -3.68
C SER A 296 -11.05 -7.14 -4.40
N ALA A 297 -9.83 -7.14 -3.91
CA ALA A 297 -8.81 -8.09 -4.32
C ALA A 297 -7.94 -8.51 -3.14
N PRO A 298 -7.34 -9.73 -3.18
CA PRO A 298 -6.31 -10.12 -2.24
C PRO A 298 -5.12 -9.18 -2.35
N ALA A 299 -4.75 -8.53 -1.25
CA ALA A 299 -3.51 -7.78 -1.18
C ALA A 299 -2.33 -8.70 -0.90
N LEU A 300 -1.14 -8.34 -1.36
CA LEU A 300 0.10 -9.00 -0.96
C LEU A 300 0.49 -8.55 0.46
N ARG A 301 -0.40 -8.85 1.43
CA ARG A 301 -0.29 -8.38 2.81
C ARG A 301 -0.60 -9.51 3.80
N LEU A 302 0.37 -9.81 4.64
CA LEU A 302 0.30 -10.81 5.71
C LEU A 302 0.21 -10.12 7.06
N TRP A 303 -0.78 -10.48 7.88
CA TRP A 303 -0.82 -10.15 9.31
C TRP A 303 -0.26 -11.31 10.12
N TYR A 304 0.62 -11.01 11.08
CA TYR A 304 1.33 -12.02 11.84
C TYR A 304 1.75 -11.55 13.22
N ILE A 305 2.08 -12.50 14.07
CA ILE A 305 2.78 -12.26 15.33
C ILE A 305 4.24 -12.71 15.15
N GLY A 306 5.17 -11.74 15.18
CA GLY A 306 6.58 -12.04 15.32
C GLY A 306 6.85 -12.59 16.73
N VAL A 307 7.44 -13.77 16.82
CA VAL A 307 7.75 -14.45 18.08
C VAL A 307 9.26 -14.52 18.23
N ASN A 308 9.83 -13.78 19.14
CA ASN A 308 11.29 -13.74 19.28
C ASN A 308 11.85 -15.07 19.79
N SER A 309 12.34 -15.88 18.87
CA SER A 309 12.83 -17.24 19.11
C SER A 309 14.12 -17.31 19.94
N THR A 310 14.68 -16.16 20.32
CA THR A 310 15.90 -16.10 21.18
C THR A 310 15.58 -15.82 22.64
N ARG A 311 14.31 -15.55 22.99
CA ARG A 311 13.93 -15.10 24.34
C ARG A 311 13.22 -16.18 25.15
N GLY A 312 13.69 -16.40 26.38
CA GLY A 312 13.03 -17.19 27.42
C GLY A 312 12.37 -18.48 26.92
N PRO A 313 11.08 -18.69 27.22
CA PRO A 313 10.33 -19.88 26.82
C PRO A 313 10.07 -19.94 25.30
N LEU A 314 10.14 -18.81 24.58
CA LEU A 314 9.88 -18.72 23.15
C LEU A 314 10.95 -19.40 22.28
N LYS A 315 12.11 -19.80 22.89
CA LYS A 315 13.14 -20.63 22.22
C LYS A 315 12.60 -22.00 21.84
N ASP A 316 11.68 -22.54 22.61
CA ASP A 316 11.09 -23.85 22.36
C ASP A 316 9.99 -23.76 21.28
N VAL A 317 10.13 -24.54 20.22
CA VAL A 317 9.15 -24.58 19.13
C VAL A 317 7.75 -25.04 19.62
N ARG A 318 7.68 -25.88 20.66
CA ARG A 318 6.41 -26.32 21.25
C ARG A 318 5.64 -25.15 21.86
N VAL A 319 6.36 -24.22 22.49
CA VAL A 319 5.78 -22.98 23.03
C VAL A 319 5.25 -22.09 21.90
N ARG A 320 6.01 -21.92 20.82
CA ARG A 320 5.57 -21.13 19.67
C ARG A 320 4.34 -21.75 18.97
N ARG A 321 4.31 -23.10 18.86
CA ARG A 321 3.13 -23.83 18.37
C ARG A 321 1.94 -23.69 19.30
N ALA A 322 2.14 -23.72 20.61
CA ALA A 322 1.08 -23.49 21.60
C ALA A 322 0.46 -22.11 21.42
N ILE A 323 1.27 -21.06 21.19
CA ILE A 323 0.76 -19.71 20.88
C ILE A 323 -0.12 -19.74 19.63
N ALA A 324 0.32 -20.39 18.54
CA ALA A 324 -0.45 -20.48 17.31
C ALA A 324 -1.78 -21.26 17.49
N MET A 325 -1.76 -22.39 18.21
CA MET A 325 -2.96 -23.21 18.47
C MET A 325 -3.92 -22.56 19.48
N ALA A 326 -3.45 -21.63 20.29
CA ALA A 326 -4.29 -20.89 21.24
C ALA A 326 -5.10 -19.75 20.61
N LEU A 327 -5.02 -19.55 19.28
CA LEU A 327 -5.69 -18.46 18.58
C LEU A 327 -6.77 -18.97 17.63
N ASP A 328 -8.02 -18.55 17.84
CA ASP A 328 -9.12 -18.76 16.89
C ASP A 328 -9.07 -17.69 15.79
N VAL A 329 -8.13 -17.85 14.87
CA VAL A 329 -7.92 -16.90 13.78
C VAL A 329 -9.13 -16.74 12.86
N PRO A 330 -9.90 -17.82 12.51
CA PRO A 330 -11.16 -17.68 11.77
C PRO A 330 -12.16 -16.74 12.44
N THR A 331 -12.34 -16.87 13.74
CA THR A 331 -13.25 -16.00 14.51
C THR A 331 -12.72 -14.57 14.60
N LEU A 332 -11.41 -14.40 14.83
CA LEU A 332 -10.78 -13.06 14.80
C LEU A 332 -11.02 -12.35 13.47
N LEU A 333 -10.81 -13.06 12.35
CA LEU A 333 -11.01 -12.53 11.00
C LEU A 333 -12.48 -12.16 10.74
N SER A 334 -13.42 -13.01 11.14
CA SER A 334 -14.85 -12.76 10.90
C SER A 334 -15.43 -11.64 11.74
N GLN A 335 -15.03 -11.55 13.01
CA GLN A 335 -15.59 -10.57 13.96
C GLN A 335 -14.94 -9.18 13.86
N LEU A 336 -13.63 -9.13 13.66
CA LEU A 336 -12.89 -7.86 13.66
C LEU A 336 -12.77 -7.24 12.26
N LEU A 337 -12.75 -8.07 11.22
CA LEU A 337 -12.50 -7.63 9.86
C LEU A 337 -13.60 -8.03 8.89
N ALA A 338 -14.77 -8.46 9.41
CA ALA A 338 -15.92 -8.90 8.63
C ALA A 338 -15.57 -9.91 7.49
N GLY A 339 -14.60 -10.79 7.75
CA GLY A 339 -14.14 -11.78 6.78
C GLY A 339 -13.23 -11.23 5.66
N ARG A 340 -12.72 -10.01 5.77
CA ARG A 340 -11.81 -9.41 4.78
C ARG A 340 -10.44 -10.11 4.77
N GLY A 341 -10.39 -11.30 4.20
CA GLY A 341 -9.14 -12.04 4.08
C GLY A 341 -9.30 -13.54 4.11
N ARG A 342 -8.17 -14.21 4.22
CA ARG A 342 -8.05 -15.66 4.33
C ARG A 342 -7.07 -16.01 5.45
N VAL A 343 -7.42 -16.99 6.28
CA VAL A 343 -6.51 -17.53 7.32
C VAL A 343 -5.22 -18.01 6.66
N ALA A 344 -4.09 -17.61 7.21
CA ALA A 344 -2.78 -17.95 6.69
C ALA A 344 -2.28 -19.28 7.28
N ALA A 345 -1.78 -20.15 6.41
CA ALA A 345 -1.12 -21.41 6.76
C ALA A 345 0.34 -21.43 6.31
N GLY A 346 0.97 -20.29 6.24
CA GLY A 346 2.33 -20.01 5.83
C GLY A 346 2.50 -18.51 5.64
N VAL A 347 3.64 -18.08 5.13
CA VAL A 347 3.91 -16.65 4.91
C VAL A 347 3.63 -16.20 3.48
N ILE A 348 3.61 -17.12 2.50
CA ILE A 348 3.43 -16.77 1.08
C ILE A 348 1.95 -16.55 0.77
N PRO A 349 1.54 -15.36 0.28
CA PRO A 349 0.18 -15.11 -0.20
C PRO A 349 -0.26 -16.09 -1.28
N PRO A 350 -1.53 -16.56 -1.26
CA PRO A 350 -2.02 -17.60 -2.17
C PRO A 350 -1.94 -17.27 -3.67
N SER A 351 -1.83 -15.99 -4.02
CA SER A 351 -1.69 -15.51 -5.40
C SER A 351 -0.26 -15.57 -5.94
N LEU A 352 0.73 -15.87 -5.10
CA LEU A 352 2.13 -15.93 -5.52
C LEU A 352 2.58 -17.35 -5.78
N GLU A 353 3.56 -17.50 -6.69
CA GLU A 353 4.22 -18.76 -6.96
C GLU A 353 4.86 -19.34 -5.68
N GLY A 354 4.79 -20.65 -5.52
CA GLY A 354 5.32 -21.33 -4.33
C GLY A 354 4.36 -21.37 -3.13
N ALA A 355 3.22 -20.68 -3.18
CA ALA A 355 2.21 -20.81 -2.12
C ALA A 355 1.60 -22.23 -2.07
N ASP A 356 1.56 -22.82 -0.89
CA ASP A 356 0.81 -24.06 -0.67
C ASP A 356 -0.64 -23.75 -0.29
N THR A 357 -1.50 -23.68 -1.28
CA THR A 357 -2.93 -23.37 -1.10
C THR A 357 -3.73 -24.52 -0.50
N THR A 358 -3.14 -25.71 -0.37
CA THR A 358 -3.76 -26.93 0.19
C THR A 358 -3.47 -27.10 1.68
N ARG A 359 -2.43 -26.46 2.19
CA ARG A 359 -2.05 -26.51 3.60
C ARG A 359 -3.13 -25.88 4.47
N LYS A 360 -3.52 -26.61 5.50
CA LYS A 360 -4.45 -26.11 6.51
C LYS A 360 -3.69 -25.44 7.65
N ALA A 361 -4.23 -24.31 8.10
CA ALA A 361 -3.74 -23.66 9.31
C ALA A 361 -3.94 -24.57 10.53
N LEU A 362 -3.13 -24.38 11.56
CA LEU A 362 -3.34 -25.04 12.85
C LEU A 362 -4.74 -24.68 13.37
N ALA A 363 -5.49 -25.71 13.76
CA ALA A 363 -6.79 -25.51 14.36
C ALA A 363 -6.64 -24.90 15.77
N TYR A 364 -7.59 -24.04 16.14
CA TYR A 364 -7.72 -23.55 17.50
C TYR A 364 -8.00 -24.72 18.44
N ASP A 365 -7.12 -24.90 19.44
CA ASP A 365 -7.27 -25.89 20.50
C ASP A 365 -6.49 -25.44 21.74
N SER A 366 -7.20 -24.76 22.66
CA SER A 366 -6.61 -24.27 23.91
C SER A 366 -6.13 -25.39 24.84
N SER A 367 -6.73 -26.58 24.75
CA SER A 367 -6.33 -27.75 25.54
C SER A 367 -5.02 -28.35 25.04
N ALA A 368 -4.89 -28.53 23.71
CA ALA A 368 -3.64 -28.97 23.10
C ALA A 368 -2.52 -27.94 23.29
N ALA A 369 -2.83 -26.64 23.26
CA ALA A 369 -1.87 -25.57 23.56
C ALA A 369 -1.33 -25.70 25.00
N ARG A 370 -2.18 -25.91 26.01
CA ARG A 370 -1.76 -26.18 27.40
C ARG A 370 -0.91 -27.43 27.53
N ALA A 371 -1.27 -28.50 26.80
CA ALA A 371 -0.49 -29.74 26.80
C ALA A 371 0.92 -29.52 26.23
N LEU A 372 1.06 -28.75 25.14
CA LEU A 372 2.36 -28.39 24.57
C LEU A 372 3.20 -27.56 25.54
N LEU A 373 2.61 -26.59 26.25
CA LEU A 373 3.30 -25.83 27.29
C LEU A 373 3.80 -26.72 28.41
N THR A 374 2.99 -27.68 28.89
CA THR A 374 3.38 -28.64 29.89
C THR A 374 4.55 -29.52 29.43
N GLN A 375 4.48 -30.02 28.17
CA GLN A 375 5.58 -30.79 27.57
C GLN A 375 6.86 -29.98 27.40
N ALA A 376 6.73 -28.67 27.18
CA ALA A 376 7.86 -27.74 27.09
C ALA A 376 8.44 -27.35 28.46
N GLY A 377 7.86 -27.84 29.59
CA GLY A 377 8.32 -27.55 30.96
C GLY A 377 7.61 -26.36 31.62
N PHE A 378 6.49 -25.88 31.05
CA PHE A 378 5.72 -24.75 31.55
C PHE A 378 4.28 -25.12 31.95
N PRO A 379 4.07 -26.06 32.91
CA PRO A 379 2.73 -26.52 33.28
C PRO A 379 1.85 -25.43 33.92
N LYS A 380 2.46 -24.35 34.44
CA LYS A 380 1.74 -23.18 34.99
C LYS A 380 1.54 -22.07 33.95
N GLY A 381 1.89 -22.33 32.68
CA GLY A 381 1.87 -21.33 31.61
C GLY A 381 3.09 -20.41 31.62
N ILE A 382 3.01 -19.37 30.79
CA ILE A 382 4.09 -18.40 30.60
C ILE A 382 3.56 -16.97 30.67
N ASP A 383 4.46 -16.03 30.93
CA ASP A 383 4.23 -14.58 30.89
C ASP A 383 5.01 -14.00 29.70
N VAL A 384 4.36 -13.21 28.84
CA VAL A 384 4.96 -12.58 27.67
C VAL A 384 4.41 -11.18 27.44
N GLU A 385 5.19 -10.31 26.82
CA GLU A 385 4.73 -9.01 26.33
C GLU A 385 4.34 -9.10 24.84
N LEU A 386 3.14 -8.58 24.49
CA LEU A 386 2.70 -8.38 23.10
C LEU A 386 2.78 -6.89 22.77
N TRP A 387 3.72 -6.54 21.93
CA TRP A 387 3.89 -5.18 21.45
C TRP A 387 3.06 -4.94 20.19
N CYS A 388 2.39 -3.79 20.12
CA CYS A 388 1.61 -3.42 18.94
C CYS A 388 1.63 -1.90 18.71
N SER A 389 1.29 -1.48 17.49
CA SER A 389 1.04 -0.06 17.19
C SER A 389 -0.19 0.43 17.95
N GLN A 390 -0.19 1.71 18.33
CA GLN A 390 -1.36 2.39 18.87
C GLN A 390 -2.41 2.76 17.81
N THR A 391 -2.08 2.61 16.52
CA THR A 391 -2.98 2.92 15.39
C THR A 391 -3.98 1.77 15.19
N ALA A 392 -5.22 2.08 14.93
CA ALA A 392 -6.23 1.09 14.55
C ALA A 392 -5.79 0.30 13.30
N PRO A 393 -6.13 -0.99 13.19
CA PRO A 393 -6.91 -1.82 14.12
C PRO A 393 -6.06 -2.60 15.16
N PHE A 394 -4.73 -2.35 15.28
CA PHE A 394 -3.81 -3.13 16.10
C PHE A 394 -4.20 -3.27 17.58
N PRO A 395 -4.63 -2.20 18.31
CA PRO A 395 -4.97 -2.35 19.72
C PRO A 395 -6.12 -3.32 19.98
N ARG A 396 -7.16 -3.24 19.14
CA ARG A 396 -8.33 -4.11 19.23
C ARG A 396 -7.98 -5.57 18.94
N LEU A 397 -7.17 -5.81 17.93
CA LEU A 397 -6.69 -7.15 17.60
C LEU A 397 -5.79 -7.71 18.72
N ALA A 398 -4.90 -6.89 19.30
CA ALA A 398 -4.05 -7.30 20.42
C ALA A 398 -4.87 -7.70 21.66
N GLN A 399 -5.96 -6.98 21.98
CA GLN A 399 -6.86 -7.33 23.09
C GLN A 399 -7.56 -8.68 22.85
N SER A 400 -8.02 -8.94 21.63
CA SER A 400 -8.64 -10.23 21.30
C SER A 400 -7.61 -11.38 21.36
N ILE A 401 -6.38 -11.18 20.87
CA ILE A 401 -5.27 -12.13 20.98
C ILE A 401 -4.97 -12.41 22.47
N GLN A 402 -4.88 -11.38 23.30
CA GLN A 402 -4.66 -11.51 24.75
C GLN A 402 -5.73 -12.40 25.39
N ALA A 403 -7.01 -12.21 25.05
CA ALA A 403 -8.11 -12.99 25.60
C ALA A 403 -8.00 -14.48 25.22
N TYR A 404 -7.74 -14.78 23.94
CA TYR A 404 -7.53 -16.18 23.50
C TYR A 404 -6.32 -16.85 24.16
N LEU A 405 -5.20 -16.16 24.23
CA LEU A 405 -3.98 -16.69 24.82
C LEU A 405 -4.14 -16.98 26.33
N ALA A 406 -4.94 -16.19 27.03
CA ALA A 406 -5.24 -16.40 28.46
C ALA A 406 -5.92 -17.73 28.73
N GLU A 407 -6.80 -18.23 27.82
CA GLU A 407 -7.45 -19.54 27.93
C GLU A 407 -6.45 -20.70 27.94
N SER A 408 -5.26 -20.47 27.38
CA SER A 408 -4.17 -21.45 27.32
C SER A 408 -3.07 -21.22 28.38
N ASN A 409 -3.36 -20.45 29.42
CA ASN A 409 -2.38 -20.05 30.46
C ASN A 409 -1.19 -19.26 29.90
N ILE A 410 -1.36 -18.57 28.77
CA ILE A 410 -0.37 -17.61 28.25
C ILE A 410 -0.82 -16.22 28.67
N ARG A 411 -0.19 -15.68 29.69
CA ARG A 411 -0.52 -14.37 30.25
C ARG A 411 0.21 -13.28 29.47
N VAL A 412 -0.57 -12.46 28.78
CA VAL A 412 -0.06 -11.42 27.87
C VAL A 412 -0.19 -10.05 28.51
N LYS A 413 0.91 -9.31 28.56
CA LYS A 413 0.90 -7.87 28.81
C LYS A 413 0.98 -7.12 27.50
N ILE A 414 -0.07 -6.35 27.13
CA ILE A 414 -0.07 -5.53 25.91
C ILE A 414 0.78 -4.27 26.16
N VAL A 415 1.69 -3.99 25.20
CA VAL A 415 2.53 -2.79 25.17
C VAL A 415 2.25 -2.02 23.87
N GLN A 416 1.50 -0.92 23.97
CA GLN A 416 1.20 -0.06 22.84
C GLN A 416 2.25 1.04 22.70
N ARG A 417 2.71 1.28 21.45
CA ARG A 417 3.68 2.33 21.11
C ARG A 417 3.30 2.94 19.76
N ASP A 418 3.85 4.11 19.46
CA ASP A 418 3.88 4.59 18.10
C ASP A 418 4.63 3.60 17.18
N ALA A 419 4.29 3.61 15.89
CA ALA A 419 4.78 2.60 14.95
C ALA A 419 6.32 2.61 14.79
N ALA A 420 6.97 3.77 14.92
CA ALA A 420 8.42 3.88 14.78
C ALA A 420 9.15 3.28 16.00
N SER A 421 8.73 3.65 17.20
CA SER A 421 9.27 3.11 18.47
C SER A 421 9.05 1.60 18.58
N MET A 422 7.86 1.11 18.20
CA MET A 422 7.57 -0.33 18.18
C MET A 422 8.52 -1.06 17.21
N ARG A 423 8.69 -0.54 15.99
CA ARG A 423 9.59 -1.15 15.00
C ARG A 423 11.04 -1.14 15.48
N ALA A 424 11.50 -0.06 16.09
CA ALA A 424 12.86 0.04 16.63
C ALA A 424 13.09 -1.01 17.71
N ALA A 425 12.18 -1.14 18.68
CA ALA A 425 12.27 -2.14 19.75
C ALA A 425 12.26 -3.59 19.21
N ALA A 426 11.38 -3.88 18.24
CA ALA A 426 11.30 -5.19 17.61
C ALA A 426 12.61 -5.55 16.87
N ARG A 427 13.14 -4.60 16.09
CA ARG A 427 14.44 -4.77 15.39
C ARG A 427 15.61 -4.95 16.33
N ALA A 428 15.58 -4.33 17.50
CA ALA A 428 16.59 -4.49 18.55
C ALA A 428 16.42 -5.80 19.37
N GLY A 429 15.42 -6.64 19.07
CA GLY A 429 15.15 -7.88 19.80
C GLY A 429 14.62 -7.68 21.23
N GLN A 430 14.04 -6.53 21.52
CA GLN A 430 13.55 -6.17 22.85
C GLN A 430 12.15 -6.71 23.15
N THR A 431 11.41 -7.15 22.10
CA THR A 431 10.04 -7.65 22.23
C THR A 431 10.01 -9.17 22.38
N ASP A 432 9.06 -9.70 23.16
CA ASP A 432 8.76 -11.13 23.18
C ASP A 432 7.90 -11.48 21.97
N LEU A 433 6.73 -10.87 21.89
CA LEU A 433 5.80 -10.96 20.77
C LEU A 433 5.61 -9.56 20.18
N VAL A 434 5.46 -9.47 18.85
CA VAL A 434 5.11 -8.23 18.17
C VAL A 434 4.02 -8.48 17.14
N LEU A 435 2.91 -7.78 17.25
CA LEU A 435 1.81 -7.83 16.28
C LEU A 435 2.10 -6.85 15.13
N LYS A 436 2.23 -7.38 13.94
CA LYS A 436 2.60 -6.64 12.73
C LYS A 436 1.84 -7.13 11.51
N ASP A 437 1.95 -6.33 10.48
CA ASP A 437 1.69 -6.72 9.11
C ASP A 437 2.96 -6.56 8.25
N TRP A 438 2.95 -7.26 7.12
CA TRP A 438 3.92 -7.10 6.05
C TRP A 438 3.17 -6.87 4.75
N TYR A 439 3.38 -5.74 4.13
CA TYR A 439 2.93 -5.43 2.77
C TYR A 439 4.11 -5.64 1.82
N ALA A 440 3.91 -6.38 0.74
CA ALA A 440 5.00 -6.68 -0.18
C ALA A 440 5.53 -5.42 -0.87
N ASP A 441 6.85 -5.30 -0.93
CA ASP A 441 7.54 -4.28 -1.71
C ASP A 441 7.52 -4.60 -3.22
N TYR A 442 7.49 -5.89 -3.56
CA TYR A 442 7.38 -6.44 -4.91
C TYR A 442 6.69 -7.81 -4.89
N PRO A 443 6.05 -8.19 -6.00
CA PRO A 443 5.19 -9.38 -6.07
C PRO A 443 6.01 -10.66 -6.28
N ASP A 444 6.63 -11.13 -5.19
CA ASP A 444 7.36 -12.41 -5.17
C ASP A 444 7.27 -13.07 -3.79
N ALA A 445 7.28 -14.41 -3.76
CA ALA A 445 7.31 -15.18 -2.52
C ALA A 445 8.57 -14.89 -1.69
N GLU A 446 9.66 -14.59 -2.36
CA GLU A 446 10.91 -14.19 -1.73
C GLU A 446 10.73 -12.98 -0.81
N ASN A 447 9.87 -12.02 -1.18
CA ASN A 447 9.59 -10.82 -0.35
C ASN A 447 8.86 -11.13 0.97
N PHE A 448 8.42 -12.36 1.16
CA PHE A 448 7.86 -12.84 2.43
C PHE A 448 8.84 -13.77 3.16
N LEU A 449 9.59 -14.58 2.41
CA LEU A 449 10.53 -15.55 3.00
C LEU A 449 11.80 -14.87 3.51
N TYR A 450 12.48 -14.12 2.63
CA TYR A 450 13.78 -13.54 2.92
C TYR A 450 13.72 -12.45 4.00
N PRO A 451 12.88 -11.39 3.90
CA PRO A 451 12.86 -10.35 4.93
C PRO A 451 12.24 -10.80 6.25
N LEU A 452 11.30 -11.75 6.26
CA LEU A 452 10.60 -12.12 7.49
C LEU A 452 11.27 -13.25 8.28
N LEU A 453 11.96 -14.18 7.60
CA LEU A 453 12.43 -15.42 8.22
C LEU A 453 13.91 -15.73 7.99
N HIS A 454 14.56 -15.22 6.91
CA HIS A 454 15.97 -15.50 6.64
C HIS A 454 16.88 -14.92 7.73
N SER A 455 17.87 -15.71 8.19
CA SER A 455 18.70 -15.33 9.33
C SER A 455 19.59 -14.10 9.10
N ALA A 456 19.98 -13.82 7.85
CA ALA A 456 20.71 -12.62 7.47
C ALA A 456 19.93 -11.31 7.72
N ASN A 457 18.59 -11.39 7.78
CA ASN A 457 17.69 -10.26 8.00
C ASN A 457 17.23 -10.09 9.45
N ARG A 458 17.82 -10.80 10.41
CA ARG A 458 17.47 -10.64 11.82
C ARG A 458 17.61 -9.20 12.29
N GLY A 459 16.57 -8.71 12.94
CA GLY A 459 16.52 -7.35 13.47
C GLY A 459 16.28 -6.30 12.37
N ALA A 460 17.32 -5.57 12.00
CA ALA A 460 17.22 -4.42 11.09
C ALA A 460 16.67 -4.78 9.70
N GLY A 461 16.92 -5.99 9.22
CA GLY A 461 16.46 -6.45 7.91
C GLY A 461 14.98 -6.82 7.83
N GLY A 462 14.27 -6.98 8.98
CA GLY A 462 12.84 -7.30 8.97
C GLY A 462 12.46 -8.56 9.75
N ASN A 463 13.35 -9.54 9.90
CA ASN A 463 13.14 -10.74 10.70
C ASN A 463 13.16 -10.39 12.21
N VAL A 464 12.04 -9.86 12.69
CA VAL A 464 11.84 -9.48 14.10
C VAL A 464 11.56 -10.69 15.00
N SER A 465 11.35 -11.87 14.42
CA SER A 465 11.24 -13.14 15.13
C SER A 465 12.62 -13.71 15.54
N PHE A 466 13.70 -13.17 15.00
CA PHE A 466 15.06 -13.67 15.16
C PHE A 466 15.18 -15.16 14.82
N TYR A 467 14.27 -15.65 13.99
CA TYR A 467 14.29 -17.02 13.47
C TYR A 467 15.61 -17.29 12.72
N SER A 468 16.12 -18.49 12.84
CA SER A 468 17.34 -18.94 12.19
C SER A 468 17.28 -20.44 11.98
N ASP A 469 17.40 -20.86 10.73
CA ASP A 469 17.48 -22.26 10.32
C ASP A 469 18.31 -22.35 9.05
N ALA A 470 19.42 -23.06 9.09
CA ALA A 470 20.36 -23.15 7.97
C ALA A 470 19.77 -23.84 6.74
N THR A 471 18.80 -24.75 6.90
CA THR A 471 18.12 -25.39 5.78
C THR A 471 17.16 -24.40 5.12
N PHE A 472 16.43 -23.62 5.92
CA PHE A 472 15.57 -22.55 5.42
C PHE A 472 16.38 -21.52 4.62
N ASP A 473 17.47 -21.02 5.22
CA ASP A 473 18.33 -20.02 4.59
C ASP A 473 18.85 -20.53 3.24
N ARG A 474 19.36 -21.77 3.20
CA ARG A 474 19.86 -22.39 1.96
C ARG A 474 18.77 -22.51 0.88
N LEU A 475 17.54 -22.91 1.23
CA LEU A 475 16.42 -23.01 0.28
C LEU A 475 16.09 -21.64 -0.35
N VAL A 476 16.10 -20.58 0.46
CA VAL A 476 15.84 -19.21 -0.01
C VAL A 476 17.02 -18.73 -0.89
N ASP A 477 18.27 -18.95 -0.48
CA ASP A 477 19.45 -18.58 -1.27
C ASP A 477 19.53 -19.32 -2.61
N GLU A 478 19.16 -20.61 -2.64
CA GLU A 478 19.06 -21.38 -3.88
C GLU A 478 17.99 -20.82 -4.81
N SER A 479 16.84 -20.38 -4.27
CA SER A 479 15.75 -19.81 -5.07
C SER A 479 16.14 -18.51 -5.78
N HIS A 480 17.06 -17.73 -5.22
CA HIS A 480 17.57 -16.50 -5.85
C HIS A 480 18.27 -16.77 -7.19
N ARG A 481 18.94 -17.93 -7.29
CA ARG A 481 19.77 -18.33 -8.46
C ARG A 481 19.00 -19.20 -9.44
N GLU A 482 17.85 -19.74 -9.04
CA GLU A 482 17.07 -20.68 -9.85
C GLU A 482 16.31 -19.97 -10.96
N SER A 483 16.65 -20.28 -12.20
CA SER A 483 16.03 -19.71 -13.40
C SER A 483 14.75 -20.44 -13.83
N ASP A 484 14.63 -21.74 -13.51
CA ASP A 484 13.42 -22.50 -13.77
C ASP A 484 12.33 -22.09 -12.76
N ALA A 485 11.22 -21.55 -13.27
CA ALA A 485 10.15 -21.01 -12.43
C ALA A 485 9.47 -22.11 -11.58
N ALA A 486 9.30 -23.32 -12.11
CA ALA A 486 8.66 -24.42 -11.38
C ALA A 486 9.58 -24.91 -10.25
N ARG A 487 10.87 -25.01 -10.50
CA ARG A 487 11.85 -25.39 -9.50
C ARG A 487 11.98 -24.30 -8.42
N ARG A 488 11.99 -23.04 -8.80
CA ARG A 488 12.00 -21.91 -7.85
C ARG A 488 10.75 -21.91 -6.96
N ALA A 489 9.57 -22.11 -7.55
CA ALA A 489 8.32 -22.24 -6.79
C ALA A 489 8.36 -23.40 -5.78
N GLU A 490 9.00 -24.53 -6.14
CA GLU A 490 9.17 -25.65 -5.23
C GLU A 490 10.12 -25.31 -4.06
N LEU A 491 11.22 -24.61 -4.32
CA LEU A 491 12.13 -24.13 -3.26
C LEU A 491 11.41 -23.21 -2.28
N TYR A 492 10.60 -22.27 -2.78
CA TYR A 492 9.76 -21.42 -1.95
C TYR A 492 8.77 -22.22 -1.10
N ARG A 493 8.09 -23.22 -1.69
CA ARG A 493 7.14 -24.06 -0.97
C ARG A 493 7.81 -24.86 0.14
N GLN A 494 9.01 -25.39 -0.10
CA GLN A 494 9.80 -26.09 0.92
C GLN A 494 10.23 -25.16 2.05
N ALA A 495 10.73 -23.96 1.73
CA ALA A 495 11.12 -22.96 2.71
C ALA A 495 9.92 -22.52 3.57
N ASP A 496 8.77 -22.21 2.94
CA ASP A 496 7.54 -21.82 3.65
C ASP A 496 7.03 -22.96 4.57
N SER A 497 7.10 -24.21 4.09
CA SER A 497 6.71 -25.38 4.89
C SER A 497 7.59 -25.54 6.13
N LEU A 498 8.89 -25.36 5.99
CA LEU A 498 9.85 -25.45 7.08
C LEU A 498 9.67 -24.28 8.08
N GLY A 499 9.54 -23.06 7.58
CA GLY A 499 9.28 -21.87 8.40
C GLY A 499 8.00 -21.99 9.21
N TYR A 500 6.93 -22.54 8.60
CA TYR A 500 5.65 -22.80 9.26
C TYR A 500 5.75 -23.94 10.28
N ALA A 501 6.41 -25.04 9.94
CA ALA A 501 6.60 -26.17 10.86
C ALA A 501 7.37 -25.77 12.12
N ASN A 502 8.36 -24.91 11.98
CA ASN A 502 9.18 -24.39 13.08
C ASN A 502 8.57 -23.18 13.80
N MET A 503 7.40 -22.70 13.35
CA MET A 503 6.79 -21.46 13.86
C MET A 503 7.83 -20.33 13.92
N GLY A 504 8.49 -20.05 12.81
CA GLY A 504 9.42 -18.93 12.70
C GLY A 504 8.75 -17.59 13.00
N LEU A 505 7.46 -17.51 12.68
CA LEU A 505 6.49 -16.51 13.14
C LEU A 505 5.12 -17.19 13.21
N VAL A 506 4.11 -16.57 13.85
CA VAL A 506 2.72 -17.04 13.83
C VAL A 506 1.94 -16.25 12.78
N PRO A 507 1.68 -16.85 11.59
CA PRO A 507 0.87 -16.18 10.58
C PRO A 507 -0.58 -16.15 11.03
N LEU A 508 -1.27 -15.04 10.79
CA LEU A 508 -2.68 -14.88 11.15
C LEU A 508 -3.57 -14.99 9.91
N PHE A 509 -3.50 -13.99 9.04
CA PHE A 509 -4.31 -13.96 7.83
C PHE A 509 -3.68 -13.11 6.74
N PHE A 510 -4.00 -13.44 5.49
CA PHE A 510 -3.81 -12.59 4.32
C PHE A 510 -5.02 -11.67 4.20
N TYR A 511 -4.76 -10.41 3.92
CA TYR A 511 -5.78 -9.37 3.91
C TYR A 511 -6.33 -9.12 2.51
N ASN A 512 -7.62 -8.78 2.42
CA ASN A 512 -8.24 -8.32 1.18
C ASN A 512 -8.53 -6.82 1.26
N GLU A 513 -8.05 -6.07 0.27
CA GLU A 513 -8.45 -4.69 0.09
C GLU A 513 -9.93 -4.62 -0.32
N LEU A 514 -10.65 -3.61 0.16
CA LEU A 514 -12.04 -3.35 -0.19
C LEU A 514 -12.24 -1.87 -0.46
N TYR A 515 -12.73 -1.58 -1.65
CA TYR A 515 -13.03 -0.22 -2.09
C TYR A 515 -14.48 -0.07 -2.48
N ALA A 516 -15.08 1.08 -2.17
CA ALA A 516 -16.31 1.53 -2.78
C ALA A 516 -15.96 2.43 -3.96
N VAL A 517 -16.62 2.18 -5.09
CA VAL A 517 -16.35 2.83 -6.38
C VAL A 517 -17.65 3.42 -6.90
N GLN A 518 -17.65 4.69 -7.24
CA GLN A 518 -18.83 5.35 -7.78
C GLN A 518 -19.25 4.74 -9.12
N PRO A 519 -20.57 4.73 -9.44
CA PRO A 519 -21.10 4.07 -10.64
C PRO A 519 -20.53 4.61 -11.97
N TRP A 520 -20.13 5.88 -11.99
CA TRP A 520 -19.54 6.52 -13.17
C TRP A 520 -18.04 6.24 -13.37
N VAL A 521 -17.39 5.52 -12.43
CA VAL A 521 -15.98 5.10 -12.58
C VAL A 521 -15.94 3.74 -13.24
N GLU A 522 -15.42 3.69 -14.47
CA GLU A 522 -15.29 2.47 -15.26
C GLU A 522 -13.83 2.03 -15.33
N GLY A 523 -13.58 0.72 -15.42
CA GLY A 523 -12.24 0.16 -15.63
C GLY A 523 -11.32 0.23 -14.41
N PHE A 524 -11.82 0.59 -13.22
CA PHE A 524 -11.02 0.50 -12.00
C PHE A 524 -10.86 -0.95 -11.57
N GLU A 525 -9.61 -1.36 -11.43
CA GLU A 525 -9.18 -2.64 -10.86
C GLU A 525 -8.43 -2.37 -9.56
N VAL A 526 -8.74 -3.16 -8.53
CA VAL A 526 -8.01 -3.09 -7.25
C VAL A 526 -6.61 -3.63 -7.46
N PRO A 527 -5.56 -2.81 -7.25
CA PRO A 527 -4.20 -3.27 -7.45
C PRO A 527 -3.80 -4.26 -6.36
N VAL A 528 -3.13 -5.34 -6.76
CA VAL A 528 -2.58 -6.35 -5.84
C VAL A 528 -1.38 -5.80 -5.07
N ILE A 529 -0.67 -4.84 -5.66
CA ILE A 529 0.45 -4.11 -5.05
C ILE A 529 0.23 -2.60 -5.13
N PHE A 530 0.69 -1.86 -4.12
CA PHE A 530 0.38 -0.45 -3.92
C PHE A 530 0.70 0.47 -5.12
N ASN A 531 1.71 0.16 -5.92
CA ASN A 531 2.17 0.91 -7.09
C ASN A 531 1.72 0.31 -8.44
N GLY A 532 0.82 -0.69 -8.43
CA GLY A 532 0.30 -1.32 -9.65
C GLY A 532 -0.78 -0.51 -10.36
N GLN A 533 -1.52 0.38 -9.67
CA GLN A 533 -2.57 1.20 -10.28
C GLN A 533 -2.02 2.54 -10.77
N ARG A 534 -2.03 2.74 -12.07
CA ARG A 534 -1.54 3.96 -12.73
C ARG A 534 -2.64 4.74 -13.47
N TRP A 535 -3.90 4.31 -13.34
CA TRP A 535 -5.12 4.93 -13.90
C TRP A 535 -5.21 4.97 -15.44
N LEU A 536 -4.41 4.16 -16.14
CA LEU A 536 -4.35 4.18 -17.60
C LEU A 536 -5.64 3.64 -18.23
N GLY A 537 -6.26 2.60 -17.65
CA GLY A 537 -7.48 1.97 -18.14
C GLY A 537 -8.78 2.58 -17.59
N VAL A 538 -8.69 3.55 -16.68
CA VAL A 538 -9.85 4.10 -15.98
C VAL A 538 -10.49 5.23 -16.78
N LYS A 539 -11.83 5.23 -16.84
CA LYS A 539 -12.64 6.24 -17.52
C LYS A 539 -13.69 6.80 -16.58
N LEU A 540 -14.12 8.03 -16.84
CA LEU A 540 -15.24 8.63 -16.15
C LEU A 540 -16.43 8.71 -17.11
N GLY A 541 -17.50 8.00 -16.77
CA GLY A 541 -18.81 8.11 -17.39
C GLY A 541 -19.54 9.39 -16.96
N ARG A 542 -20.82 9.50 -17.38
CA ARG A 542 -21.73 10.56 -16.93
C ARG A 542 -22.26 10.22 -15.53
N LYS A 543 -22.44 11.25 -14.71
CA LYS A 543 -23.03 11.11 -13.37
C LYS A 543 -24.54 10.89 -13.46
#